data_ea13c09f3902d93e81a6dbec9e22b0ba
#
_entry.id   ea13c09f3902d93e81a6dbec9e22b0ba
#
_cell.length_a   1.000
_cell.length_b   1.000
_cell.length_c   1.000
_cell.angle_alpha   90.00
_cell.angle_beta   90.00
_cell.angle_gamma   90.00
#
_symmetry.space_group_name_H-M   'P 1'
#
loop_
_entity.id
_entity.type
_entity.pdbx_description
1 polymer ?
#
loop_
_entity_poly.entity_id
_entity_poly.type
_entity_poly.pdbx_seq_one_letter_code
_entity_poly.pdbx_strand_id
1 'polypeptide(L)'
;MADLMKGKRALVMGVANERSIAWGIAKALAEEGAELAFSYQGDAFGKRVEPLAASLGSDILVDMDVTDDAALDAGFDALWQRWDRIDVLVHAIAYSDKSELTGRFVDTSRANFKTSLDISCYSFIEVARRVAPKMTEGGTMLTMTYGGSNRVTPFYNVMGVAKAALEASVRYLANDLGPDGIRVNAISPGPMKTLAGAAIGGARKTYRHTEANAPLRHNATLEAIGGTAVYLASDYGACTTGEIITVDSGFHVLGMPQSENL
;
A
#
# COMPACT_ATOMS: atom_id res chain seq x y z
N MET A 1 14.90 -1.75 -20.90
CA MET A 1 13.72 -1.76 -20.00
C MET A 1 12.55 -2.24 -20.82
N ALA A 2 11.66 -3.03 -20.26
CA ALA A 2 10.64 -3.73 -21.05
C ALA A 2 9.41 -2.87 -21.40
N ASP A 3 9.35 -1.63 -20.93
CA ASP A 3 8.22 -0.70 -21.15
C ASP A 3 6.83 -1.30 -20.77
N LEU A 4 6.80 -2.14 -19.73
CA LEU A 4 5.60 -2.90 -19.33
C LEU A 4 4.42 -2.01 -18.94
N MET A 5 4.72 -0.78 -18.51
CA MET A 5 3.73 0.20 -18.06
C MET A 5 3.58 1.39 -19.01
N LYS A 6 4.14 1.29 -20.23
CA LYS A 6 4.08 2.37 -21.22
C LYS A 6 2.66 2.76 -21.56
N GLY A 7 2.34 4.06 -21.43
CA GLY A 7 1.02 4.60 -21.68
C GLY A 7 -0.01 4.34 -20.57
N LYS A 8 0.39 3.71 -19.46
CA LYS A 8 -0.44 3.53 -18.27
C LYS A 8 -0.31 4.71 -17.32
N ARG A 9 -1.41 5.13 -16.72
CA ARG A 9 -1.51 6.22 -15.75
C ARG A 9 -1.73 5.65 -14.36
N ALA A 10 -0.83 5.97 -13.43
CA ALA A 10 -0.84 5.42 -12.08
C ALA A 10 -0.96 6.52 -11.01
N LEU A 11 -2.03 6.49 -10.22
CA LEU A 11 -2.14 7.29 -8.99
C LEU A 11 -1.47 6.54 -7.85
N VAL A 12 -0.49 7.18 -7.21
CA VAL A 12 0.23 6.63 -6.06
C VAL A 12 -0.08 7.45 -4.81
N MET A 13 -0.72 6.81 -3.83
CA MET A 13 -1.11 7.38 -2.56
C MET A 13 -0.23 6.84 -1.42
N GLY A 14 0.21 7.72 -0.51
CA GLY A 14 0.95 7.31 0.69
C GLY A 14 2.47 7.48 0.61
N VAL A 15 2.98 8.27 -0.34
CA VAL A 15 4.40 8.69 -0.33
C VAL A 15 4.60 9.73 0.76
N ALA A 16 5.55 9.47 1.67
CA ALA A 16 5.96 10.40 2.72
C ALA A 16 7.44 10.81 2.62
N ASN A 17 8.26 9.93 2.08
CA ASN A 17 9.69 10.11 1.78
C ASN A 17 10.19 8.95 0.89
N GLU A 18 11.49 8.99 0.54
CA GLU A 18 12.18 7.98 -0.29
C GLU A 18 12.20 6.55 0.30
N ARG A 19 11.83 6.38 1.57
CA ARG A 19 11.76 5.08 2.24
C ARG A 19 10.34 4.50 2.25
N SER A 20 9.36 5.24 1.76
CA SER A 20 7.97 4.76 1.67
C SER A 20 7.87 3.61 0.69
N ILE A 21 7.05 2.60 1.02
CA ILE A 21 6.72 1.51 0.10
C ILE A 21 6.12 2.08 -1.19
N ALA A 22 5.19 3.04 -1.05
CA ALA A 22 4.60 3.75 -2.17
C ALA A 22 5.65 4.38 -3.10
N TRP A 23 6.75 4.91 -2.54
CA TRP A 23 7.86 5.44 -3.33
C TRP A 23 8.58 4.37 -4.14
N GLY A 24 8.89 3.21 -3.53
CA GLY A 24 9.49 2.08 -4.24
C GLY A 24 8.62 1.58 -5.39
N ILE A 25 7.31 1.54 -5.18
CA ILE A 25 6.34 1.18 -6.22
C ILE A 25 6.30 2.25 -7.32
N ALA A 26 6.24 3.54 -6.96
CA ALA A 26 6.23 4.63 -7.93
C ALA A 26 7.47 4.60 -8.84
N LYS A 27 8.67 4.40 -8.25
CA LYS A 27 9.91 4.25 -9.03
C LYS A 27 9.83 3.12 -10.05
N ALA A 28 9.42 1.94 -9.61
CA ALA A 28 9.34 0.78 -10.48
C ALA A 28 8.32 0.97 -11.62
N LEU A 29 7.17 1.59 -11.34
CA LEU A 29 6.17 1.91 -12.36
C LEU A 29 6.71 2.94 -13.36
N ALA A 30 7.41 3.99 -12.89
CA ALA A 30 8.03 5.00 -13.75
C ALA A 30 9.15 4.41 -14.63
N GLU A 31 10.00 3.55 -14.06
CA GLU A 31 11.08 2.86 -14.77
C GLU A 31 10.56 1.97 -15.90
N GLU A 32 9.33 1.48 -15.80
CA GLU A 32 8.62 0.70 -16.82
C GLU A 32 7.69 1.55 -17.71
N GLY A 33 7.76 2.89 -17.60
CA GLY A 33 7.13 3.82 -18.54
C GLY A 33 5.75 4.32 -18.15
N ALA A 34 5.30 4.14 -16.90
CA ALA A 34 4.03 4.71 -16.42
C ALA A 34 4.12 6.24 -16.26
N GLU A 35 3.02 6.92 -16.59
CA GLU A 35 2.75 8.31 -16.18
C GLU A 35 2.21 8.30 -14.75
N LEU A 36 2.77 9.14 -13.87
CA LEU A 36 2.45 9.12 -12.44
C LEU A 36 1.68 10.38 -12.00
N ALA A 37 0.77 10.18 -11.05
CA ALA A 37 0.22 11.23 -10.19
C ALA A 37 0.41 10.81 -8.73
N PHE A 38 0.52 11.80 -7.83
CA PHE A 38 0.71 11.54 -6.40
C PHE A 38 -0.35 12.25 -5.57
N SER A 39 -0.87 11.56 -4.56
CA SER A 39 -1.66 12.23 -3.53
C SER A 39 -0.83 12.46 -2.27
N TYR A 40 -1.17 13.51 -1.56
CA TYR A 40 -0.62 13.86 -0.25
C TYR A 40 -1.71 14.43 0.65
N GLN A 41 -1.47 14.52 1.95
CA GLN A 41 -2.39 15.13 2.91
C GLN A 41 -1.74 16.39 3.52
N GLY A 42 -2.23 17.55 3.09
CA GLY A 42 -1.83 18.86 3.61
C GLY A 42 -0.41 19.29 3.23
N ASP A 43 -0.13 20.58 3.42
CA ASP A 43 1.10 21.24 2.96
C ASP A 43 2.41 20.59 3.44
N ALA A 44 2.42 20.03 4.64
CA ALA A 44 3.64 19.45 5.20
C ALA A 44 4.10 18.21 4.43
N PHE A 45 3.15 17.39 3.94
CA PHE A 45 3.46 16.27 3.06
C PHE A 45 3.65 16.73 1.62
N GLY A 46 2.85 17.68 1.13
CA GLY A 46 3.00 18.25 -0.20
C GLY A 46 4.43 18.70 -0.50
N LYS A 47 5.03 19.49 0.38
CA LYS A 47 6.44 19.94 0.28
C LYS A 47 7.47 18.82 0.23
N ARG A 48 7.16 17.64 0.73
CA ARG A 48 8.06 16.46 0.69
C ARG A 48 7.84 15.63 -0.57
N VAL A 49 6.60 15.52 -1.02
CA VAL A 49 6.21 14.70 -2.17
C VAL A 49 6.57 15.40 -3.47
N GLU A 50 6.45 16.73 -3.56
CA GLU A 50 6.72 17.50 -4.76
C GLU A 50 8.11 17.24 -5.39
N PRO A 51 9.24 17.35 -4.67
CA PRO A 51 10.55 17.07 -5.26
C PRO A 51 10.72 15.61 -5.65
N LEU A 52 10.07 14.68 -4.95
CA LEU A 52 10.09 13.27 -5.29
C LEU A 52 9.31 12.99 -6.58
N ALA A 53 8.10 13.53 -6.70
CA ALA A 53 7.29 13.43 -7.91
C ALA A 53 8.03 14.01 -9.13
N ALA A 54 8.60 15.20 -8.99
CA ALA A 54 9.40 15.85 -10.03
C ALA A 54 10.60 15.00 -10.48
N SER A 55 11.27 14.29 -9.56
CA SER A 55 12.38 13.40 -9.89
C SER A 55 11.99 12.18 -10.75
N LEU A 56 10.70 11.83 -10.78
CA LEU A 56 10.12 10.81 -11.65
C LEU A 56 9.36 11.40 -12.85
N GLY A 57 9.51 12.71 -13.10
CA GLY A 57 8.89 13.40 -14.23
C GLY A 57 7.39 13.70 -14.05
N SER A 58 6.86 13.59 -12.83
CA SER A 58 5.46 13.92 -12.54
C SER A 58 5.32 15.33 -11.99
N ASP A 59 4.34 16.07 -12.51
CA ASP A 59 3.88 17.38 -12.03
C ASP A 59 2.43 17.33 -11.49
N ILE A 60 1.85 16.12 -11.38
CA ILE A 60 0.47 15.93 -10.93
C ILE A 60 0.49 15.54 -9.45
N LEU A 61 0.18 16.53 -8.60
CA LEU A 61 0.06 16.37 -7.17
C LEU A 61 -1.32 16.85 -6.71
N VAL A 62 -2.01 16.02 -5.93
CA VAL A 62 -3.36 16.31 -5.44
C VAL A 62 -3.42 16.19 -3.92
N ASP A 63 -3.95 17.21 -3.26
CA ASP A 63 -4.19 17.15 -1.81
C ASP A 63 -5.46 16.34 -1.54
N MET A 64 -5.35 15.30 -0.73
CA MET A 64 -6.43 14.39 -0.41
C MET A 64 -6.32 13.94 1.04
N ASP A 65 -7.34 14.23 1.86
CA ASP A 65 -7.52 13.61 3.17
C ASP A 65 -8.53 12.48 3.04
N VAL A 66 -8.11 11.24 3.28
CA VAL A 66 -8.97 10.06 3.17
C VAL A 66 -10.03 9.96 4.26
N THR A 67 -10.00 10.84 5.24
CA THR A 67 -11.02 10.96 6.32
C THR A 67 -12.07 12.02 6.03
N ASP A 68 -11.94 12.75 4.93
CA ASP A 68 -12.83 13.84 4.53
C ASP A 68 -13.30 13.62 3.08
N ASP A 69 -14.58 13.28 2.92
CA ASP A 69 -15.18 13.04 1.61
C ASP A 69 -15.10 14.24 0.69
N ALA A 70 -15.25 15.46 1.22
CA ALA A 70 -15.16 16.68 0.41
C ALA A 70 -13.72 16.93 -0.08
N ALA A 71 -12.73 16.66 0.76
CA ALA A 71 -11.31 16.73 0.37
C ALA A 71 -10.95 15.67 -0.67
N LEU A 72 -11.49 14.46 -0.53
CA LEU A 72 -11.32 13.40 -1.54
C LEU A 72 -11.97 13.82 -2.87
N ASP A 73 -13.21 14.31 -2.85
CA ASP A 73 -13.92 14.73 -4.06
C ASP A 73 -13.16 15.86 -4.77
N ALA A 74 -12.73 16.89 -4.04
CA ALA A 74 -11.94 17.99 -4.61
C ALA A 74 -10.60 17.52 -5.20
N GLY A 75 -9.89 16.61 -4.53
CA GLY A 75 -8.63 16.05 -5.01
C GLY A 75 -8.82 15.21 -6.28
N PHE A 76 -9.88 14.40 -6.34
CA PHE A 76 -10.20 13.64 -7.54
C PHE A 76 -10.66 14.55 -8.67
N ASP A 77 -11.45 15.61 -8.42
CA ASP A 77 -11.82 16.57 -9.44
C ASP A 77 -10.59 17.24 -10.05
N ALA A 78 -9.61 17.62 -9.23
CA ALA A 78 -8.34 18.15 -9.71
C ALA A 78 -7.56 17.13 -10.57
N LEU A 79 -7.56 15.86 -10.19
CA LEU A 79 -6.93 14.79 -10.97
C LEU A 79 -7.63 14.61 -12.32
N TRP A 80 -8.98 14.61 -12.34
CA TRP A 80 -9.76 14.41 -13.56
C TRP A 80 -9.70 15.59 -14.54
N GLN A 81 -9.24 16.76 -14.12
CA GLN A 81 -8.88 17.85 -15.04
C GLN A 81 -7.59 17.58 -15.80
N ARG A 82 -6.71 16.73 -15.28
CA ARG A 82 -5.42 16.36 -15.89
C ARG A 82 -5.52 15.04 -16.67
N TRP A 83 -6.31 14.10 -16.18
CA TRP A 83 -6.48 12.77 -16.76
C TRP A 83 -7.96 12.46 -17.01
N ASP A 84 -8.25 11.89 -18.17
CA ASP A 84 -9.59 11.38 -18.53
C ASP A 84 -9.83 9.96 -18.02
N ARG A 85 -8.74 9.17 -17.82
CA ARG A 85 -8.76 7.80 -17.29
C ARG A 85 -7.57 7.53 -16.37
N ILE A 86 -7.64 6.41 -15.68
CA ILE A 86 -6.57 5.86 -14.85
C ILE A 86 -6.47 4.36 -15.07
N ASP A 87 -5.27 3.80 -15.03
CA ASP A 87 -5.02 2.37 -15.24
C ASP A 87 -4.56 1.66 -13.95
N VAL A 88 -3.89 2.37 -13.05
CA VAL A 88 -3.32 1.82 -11.83
C VAL A 88 -3.62 2.71 -10.63
N LEU A 89 -4.19 2.13 -9.57
CA LEU A 89 -4.28 2.75 -8.25
C LEU A 89 -3.33 2.03 -7.30
N VAL A 90 -2.46 2.78 -6.62
CA VAL A 90 -1.65 2.30 -5.50
C VAL A 90 -2.10 3.01 -4.23
N HIS A 91 -2.80 2.29 -3.36
CA HIS A 91 -3.26 2.78 -2.06
C HIS A 91 -2.35 2.24 -0.94
N ALA A 92 -1.40 3.06 -0.48
CA ALA A 92 -0.44 2.70 0.56
C ALA A 92 -0.60 3.58 1.80
N ILE A 93 -1.85 3.73 2.26
CA ILE A 93 -2.23 4.55 3.41
C ILE A 93 -2.59 3.66 4.59
N ALA A 94 -2.14 4.04 5.78
CA ALA A 94 -2.53 3.42 7.04
C ALA A 94 -2.23 4.36 8.22
N TYR A 95 -3.07 4.30 9.23
CA TYR A 95 -2.89 5.05 10.47
C TYR A 95 -3.49 4.33 11.67
N SER A 96 -2.86 4.45 12.80
CA SER A 96 -3.38 4.15 14.14
C SER A 96 -2.69 5.02 15.17
N ASP A 97 -3.34 5.27 16.31
CA ASP A 97 -2.68 5.95 17.42
C ASP A 97 -1.53 5.08 17.95
N LYS A 98 -0.32 5.60 17.81
CA LYS A 98 0.91 4.91 18.22
C LYS A 98 0.92 4.55 19.70
N SER A 99 0.28 5.34 20.55
CA SER A 99 0.23 5.10 22.01
C SER A 99 -0.55 3.82 22.33
N GLU A 100 -1.51 3.43 21.50
CA GLU A 100 -2.35 2.25 21.69
C GLU A 100 -1.85 1.01 20.91
N LEU A 101 -0.79 1.13 20.13
CA LEU A 101 -0.13 -0.03 19.50
C LEU A 101 0.74 -0.80 20.49
N THR A 102 1.07 -0.20 21.63
CA THR A 102 1.77 -0.86 22.73
C THR A 102 0.77 -1.28 23.81
N GLY A 103 1.12 -2.29 24.62
CA GLY A 103 0.22 -2.81 25.65
C GLY A 103 -0.69 -3.94 25.16
N ARG A 104 -1.79 -4.15 25.87
CA ARG A 104 -2.73 -5.26 25.59
C ARG A 104 -3.73 -4.84 24.51
N PHE A 105 -3.99 -5.72 23.57
CA PHE A 105 -4.98 -5.49 22.52
C PHE A 105 -6.40 -5.24 23.08
N VAL A 106 -6.77 -5.92 24.18
CA VAL A 106 -8.10 -5.77 24.80
C VAL A 106 -8.37 -4.36 25.33
N ASP A 107 -7.32 -3.57 25.54
CA ASP A 107 -7.41 -2.20 26.03
C ASP A 107 -7.56 -1.16 24.91
N THR A 108 -7.65 -1.60 23.64
CA THR A 108 -7.85 -0.71 22.48
C THR A 108 -9.14 0.10 22.65
N SER A 109 -9.02 1.43 22.59
CA SER A 109 -10.16 2.32 22.69
C SER A 109 -11.11 2.22 21.49
N ARG A 110 -12.39 2.48 21.70
CA ARG A 110 -13.38 2.56 20.61
C ARG A 110 -13.00 3.63 19.59
N ALA A 111 -12.43 4.74 20.04
CA ALA A 111 -12.01 5.83 19.16
C ALA A 111 -10.91 5.38 18.22
N ASN A 112 -9.81 4.83 18.76
CA ASN A 112 -8.70 4.36 17.93
C ASN A 112 -9.09 3.16 17.04
N PHE A 113 -9.95 2.27 17.53
CA PHE A 113 -10.49 1.17 16.71
C PHE A 113 -11.19 1.72 15.46
N LYS A 114 -12.10 2.69 15.62
CA LYS A 114 -12.81 3.33 14.51
C LYS A 114 -11.84 4.02 13.54
N THR A 115 -10.95 4.87 14.05
CA THR A 115 -9.98 5.61 13.23
C THR A 115 -9.03 4.68 12.48
N SER A 116 -8.57 3.61 13.13
CA SER A 116 -7.67 2.65 12.49
C SER A 116 -8.35 1.90 11.35
N LEU A 117 -9.60 1.47 11.50
CA LEU A 117 -10.35 0.80 10.44
C LEU A 117 -10.75 1.78 9.33
N ASP A 118 -11.17 2.97 9.68
CA ASP A 118 -11.53 4.01 8.74
C ASP A 118 -10.37 4.34 7.79
N ILE A 119 -9.24 4.75 8.34
CA ILE A 119 -8.07 5.15 7.54
C ILE A 119 -7.36 3.95 6.89
N SER A 120 -7.25 2.80 7.59
CA SER A 120 -6.39 1.71 7.11
C SER A 120 -7.13 0.60 6.36
N CYS A 121 -8.46 0.70 6.25
CA CYS A 121 -9.31 -0.25 5.53
C CYS A 121 -10.35 0.46 4.68
N TYR A 122 -11.27 1.23 5.28
CA TYR A 122 -12.40 1.83 4.58
C TYR A 122 -11.95 2.83 3.51
N SER A 123 -10.90 3.61 3.77
CA SER A 123 -10.35 4.55 2.79
C SER A 123 -10.01 3.90 1.44
N PHE A 124 -9.59 2.63 1.42
CA PHE A 124 -9.34 1.91 0.16
C PHE A 124 -10.64 1.68 -0.61
N ILE A 125 -11.74 1.36 0.07
CA ILE A 125 -13.06 1.18 -0.55
C ILE A 125 -13.56 2.52 -1.11
N GLU A 126 -13.44 3.60 -0.34
CA GLU A 126 -13.85 4.95 -0.77
C GLU A 126 -13.06 5.48 -1.98
N VAL A 127 -11.76 5.24 -1.98
CA VAL A 127 -10.92 5.59 -3.13
C VAL A 127 -11.25 4.72 -4.34
N ALA A 128 -11.44 3.41 -4.15
CA ALA A 128 -11.83 2.48 -5.22
C ALA A 128 -13.16 2.90 -5.87
N ARG A 129 -14.15 3.30 -5.08
CA ARG A 129 -15.47 3.79 -5.57
C ARG A 129 -15.33 5.00 -6.51
N ARG A 130 -14.38 5.91 -6.23
CA ARG A 130 -14.14 7.11 -7.05
C ARG A 130 -13.29 6.82 -8.29
N VAL A 131 -12.40 5.85 -8.20
CA VAL A 131 -11.45 5.51 -9.27
C VAL A 131 -12.05 4.54 -10.30
N ALA A 132 -12.84 3.55 -9.87
CA ALA A 132 -13.39 2.51 -10.74
C ALA A 132 -14.11 3.06 -11.99
N PRO A 133 -14.97 4.10 -11.91
CA PRO A 133 -15.63 4.67 -13.09
C PRO A 133 -14.67 5.29 -14.13
N LYS A 134 -13.42 5.54 -13.73
CA LYS A 134 -12.36 6.09 -14.60
C LYS A 134 -11.37 5.04 -15.11
N MET A 135 -11.52 3.79 -14.73
CA MET A 135 -10.79 2.64 -15.27
C MET A 135 -11.53 2.05 -16.49
N THR A 136 -11.75 2.89 -17.50
CA THR A 136 -12.63 2.59 -18.65
C THR A 136 -12.12 1.48 -19.58
N GLU A 137 -10.86 1.11 -19.47
CA GLU A 137 -10.22 0.02 -20.22
C GLU A 137 -9.81 -1.14 -19.28
N GLY A 138 -10.50 -1.26 -18.13
CA GLY A 138 -10.04 -2.10 -17.03
C GLY A 138 -8.88 -1.44 -16.29
N GLY A 139 -8.23 -2.18 -15.41
CA GLY A 139 -7.11 -1.65 -14.64
C GLY A 139 -6.71 -2.51 -13.45
N THR A 140 -5.88 -1.96 -12.57
CA THR A 140 -5.49 -2.65 -11.34
C THR A 140 -5.48 -1.71 -10.15
N MET A 141 -5.98 -2.21 -9.02
CA MET A 141 -5.91 -1.54 -7.73
C MET A 141 -5.04 -2.36 -6.78
N LEU A 142 -4.04 -1.72 -6.21
CA LEU A 142 -3.09 -2.33 -5.29
C LEU A 142 -3.19 -1.66 -3.92
N THR A 143 -3.23 -2.46 -2.86
CA THR A 143 -3.10 -1.95 -1.50
C THR A 143 -2.00 -2.66 -0.73
N MET A 144 -1.57 -2.06 0.40
CA MET A 144 -0.51 -2.61 1.25
C MET A 144 -1.09 -3.21 2.51
N THR A 145 -0.83 -4.51 2.74
CA THR A 145 -1.13 -5.19 3.99
C THR A 145 0.14 -5.60 4.73
N TYR A 146 0.01 -6.43 5.76
CA TYR A 146 1.14 -6.94 6.53
C TYR A 146 0.75 -8.25 7.22
N GLY A 147 1.69 -9.17 7.40
CA GLY A 147 1.47 -10.49 8.00
C GLY A 147 0.85 -10.50 9.41
N GLY A 148 0.73 -9.33 10.06
CA GLY A 148 -0.05 -9.15 11.27
C GLY A 148 -1.57 -9.29 11.09
N SER A 149 -2.07 -9.37 9.86
CA SER A 149 -3.47 -9.67 9.53
C SER A 149 -3.89 -11.09 9.85
N ASN A 150 -3.00 -12.06 9.68
CA ASN A 150 -3.26 -13.48 9.84
C ASN A 150 -2.48 -14.15 10.99
N ARG A 151 -1.55 -13.43 11.59
CA ARG A 151 -0.75 -13.89 12.75
C ARG A 151 -0.57 -12.74 13.74
N VAL A 152 -0.55 -13.07 15.03
CA VAL A 152 -0.27 -12.07 16.06
C VAL A 152 1.17 -11.58 15.93
N THR A 153 1.31 -10.29 15.68
CA THR A 153 2.60 -9.60 15.66
C THR A 153 2.68 -8.66 16.85
N PRO A 154 3.72 -8.74 17.69
CA PRO A 154 3.88 -7.85 18.84
C PRO A 154 3.83 -6.37 18.42
N PHE A 155 3.13 -5.55 19.21
CA PHE A 155 2.97 -4.10 18.99
C PHE A 155 2.23 -3.71 17.71
N TYR A 156 1.47 -4.63 17.12
CA TYR A 156 0.66 -4.34 15.96
C TYR A 156 -0.82 -4.17 16.29
N ASN A 157 -1.30 -4.85 17.32
CA ASN A 157 -2.63 -4.70 17.96
C ASN A 157 -3.76 -4.47 16.92
N VAL A 158 -4.52 -3.36 17.06
CA VAL A 158 -5.66 -3.02 16.20
C VAL A 158 -5.31 -2.94 14.71
N MET A 159 -4.06 -2.63 14.38
CA MET A 159 -3.63 -2.63 12.97
C MET A 159 -3.70 -4.03 12.33
N GLY A 160 -3.49 -5.10 13.11
CA GLY A 160 -3.70 -6.47 12.63
C GLY A 160 -5.16 -6.70 12.22
N VAL A 161 -6.11 -6.23 13.02
CA VAL A 161 -7.54 -6.31 12.72
C VAL A 161 -7.88 -5.46 11.49
N ALA A 162 -7.36 -4.23 11.40
CA ALA A 162 -7.59 -3.36 10.26
C ALA A 162 -7.04 -3.97 8.95
N LYS A 163 -5.85 -4.60 9.00
CA LYS A 163 -5.27 -5.27 7.83
C LYS A 163 -6.03 -6.54 7.45
N ALA A 164 -6.55 -7.30 8.42
CA ALA A 164 -7.43 -8.44 8.13
C ALA A 164 -8.74 -7.99 7.43
N ALA A 165 -9.33 -6.89 7.89
CA ALA A 165 -10.49 -6.29 7.23
C ALA A 165 -10.14 -5.78 5.82
N LEU A 166 -8.98 -5.15 5.63
CA LEU A 166 -8.49 -4.70 4.32
C LEU A 166 -8.31 -5.88 3.35
N GLU A 167 -7.72 -6.99 3.80
CA GLU A 167 -7.56 -8.21 2.97
C GLU A 167 -8.90 -8.84 2.59
N ALA A 168 -9.89 -8.82 3.49
CA ALA A 168 -11.26 -9.19 3.14
C ALA A 168 -11.83 -8.24 2.06
N SER A 169 -11.65 -6.93 2.23
CA SER A 169 -12.13 -5.92 1.27
C SER A 169 -11.50 -6.08 -0.11
N VAL A 170 -10.23 -6.47 -0.21
CA VAL A 170 -9.58 -6.82 -1.49
C VAL A 170 -10.35 -7.89 -2.24
N ARG A 171 -10.77 -8.97 -1.57
CA ARG A 171 -11.53 -10.06 -2.20
C ARG A 171 -12.92 -9.62 -2.64
N TYR A 172 -13.62 -8.83 -1.84
CA TYR A 172 -14.94 -8.31 -2.21
C TYR A 172 -14.85 -7.33 -3.38
N LEU A 173 -13.91 -6.38 -3.34
CA LEU A 173 -13.68 -5.45 -4.46
C LEU A 173 -13.25 -6.17 -5.74
N ALA A 174 -12.43 -7.22 -5.64
CA ALA A 174 -12.04 -8.04 -6.79
C ALA A 174 -13.23 -8.73 -7.45
N ASN A 175 -14.18 -9.22 -6.65
CA ASN A 175 -15.42 -9.81 -7.15
C ASN A 175 -16.33 -8.77 -7.78
N ASP A 176 -16.50 -7.62 -7.13
CA ASP A 176 -17.43 -6.58 -7.58
C ASP A 176 -16.95 -5.89 -8.87
N LEU A 177 -15.64 -5.62 -8.97
CA LEU A 177 -15.04 -4.86 -10.07
C LEU A 177 -14.49 -5.75 -11.19
N GLY A 178 -14.41 -7.06 -10.98
CA GLY A 178 -13.93 -8.01 -11.96
C GLY A 178 -14.69 -7.99 -13.30
N PRO A 179 -16.04 -7.90 -13.32
CA PRO A 179 -16.81 -7.75 -14.56
C PRO A 179 -16.44 -6.53 -15.41
N ASP A 180 -15.89 -5.47 -14.77
CA ASP A 180 -15.41 -4.25 -15.44
C ASP A 180 -13.94 -4.36 -15.89
N GLY A 181 -13.33 -5.56 -15.77
CA GLY A 181 -11.91 -5.78 -16.10
C GLY A 181 -10.92 -5.20 -15.10
N ILE A 182 -11.39 -4.84 -13.90
CA ILE A 182 -10.54 -4.25 -12.85
C ILE A 182 -10.09 -5.34 -11.89
N ARG A 183 -8.77 -5.45 -11.70
CA ARG A 183 -8.14 -6.40 -10.77
C ARG A 183 -7.78 -5.70 -9.47
N VAL A 184 -8.03 -6.36 -8.35
CA VAL A 184 -7.76 -5.79 -7.02
C VAL A 184 -6.92 -6.78 -6.23
N ASN A 185 -5.72 -6.36 -5.80
CA ASN A 185 -4.79 -7.21 -5.06
C ASN A 185 -4.13 -6.43 -3.91
N ALA A 186 -3.55 -7.16 -2.97
CA ALA A 186 -2.71 -6.58 -1.94
C ALA A 186 -1.29 -7.15 -1.98
N ILE A 187 -0.31 -6.33 -1.61
CA ILE A 187 1.06 -6.76 -1.36
C ILE A 187 1.29 -6.75 0.15
N SER A 188 1.81 -7.86 0.68
CA SER A 188 2.16 -8.05 2.08
C SER A 188 3.68 -8.11 2.22
N PRO A 189 4.37 -6.97 2.39
CA PRO A 189 5.81 -6.96 2.57
C PRO A 189 6.22 -7.49 3.95
N GLY A 190 7.46 -7.96 4.05
CA GLY A 190 8.13 -8.16 5.34
C GLY A 190 8.37 -6.83 6.06
N PRO A 191 9.01 -6.85 7.25
CA PRO A 191 9.32 -5.63 7.99
C PRO A 191 10.20 -4.69 7.16
N MET A 192 9.79 -3.42 7.04
CA MET A 192 10.47 -2.38 6.27
C MET A 192 10.89 -1.21 7.16
N LYS A 193 12.02 -0.58 6.83
CA LYS A 193 12.50 0.64 7.50
C LYS A 193 11.78 1.90 6.97
N THR A 194 10.46 1.93 7.08
CA THR A 194 9.63 3.06 6.66
C THR A 194 9.29 3.98 7.84
N LEU A 195 8.73 5.15 7.55
CA LEU A 195 8.20 6.05 8.58
C LEU A 195 7.06 5.36 9.39
N ALA A 196 6.14 4.71 8.70
CA ALA A 196 5.05 3.93 9.32
C ALA A 196 5.61 2.76 10.15
N GLY A 197 6.57 2.01 9.62
CA GLY A 197 7.23 0.92 10.34
C GLY A 197 7.96 1.38 11.61
N ALA A 198 8.55 2.57 11.60
CA ALA A 198 9.21 3.16 12.76
C ALA A 198 8.23 3.54 13.89
N ALA A 199 6.94 3.72 13.58
CA ALA A 199 5.90 3.99 14.57
C ALA A 199 5.53 2.72 15.38
N ILE A 200 5.81 1.53 14.85
CA ILE A 200 5.53 0.25 15.51
C ILE A 200 6.59 -0.02 16.58
N GLY A 201 6.16 -0.31 17.82
CA GLY A 201 7.05 -0.70 18.91
C GLY A 201 7.88 -1.92 18.51
N GLY A 202 9.17 -1.94 18.90
CA GLY A 202 10.03 -3.09 18.61
C GLY A 202 10.41 -3.31 17.13
N ALA A 203 10.06 -2.42 16.20
CA ALA A 203 10.31 -2.55 14.76
C ALA A 203 11.75 -2.95 14.42
N ARG A 204 12.76 -2.40 15.13
CA ARG A 204 14.16 -2.76 14.93
C ARG A 204 14.46 -4.22 15.29
N LYS A 205 13.80 -4.76 16.33
CA LYS A 205 13.95 -6.15 16.74
C LYS A 205 13.28 -7.09 15.75
N THR A 206 12.07 -6.74 15.32
CA THR A 206 11.34 -7.49 14.30
C THR A 206 12.11 -7.54 12.98
N TYR A 207 12.67 -6.40 12.53
CA TYR A 207 13.49 -6.33 11.33
C TYR A 207 14.71 -7.27 11.40
N ARG A 208 15.47 -7.24 12.51
CA ARG A 208 16.63 -8.11 12.70
C ARG A 208 16.25 -9.59 12.81
N HIS A 209 15.14 -9.89 13.50
CA HIS A 209 14.65 -11.25 13.65
C HIS A 209 14.26 -11.84 12.28
N THR A 210 13.54 -11.09 11.46
CA THR A 210 13.18 -11.52 10.10
C THR A 210 14.42 -11.70 9.24
N GLU A 211 15.37 -10.76 9.26
CA GLU A 211 16.63 -10.85 8.52
C GLU A 211 17.44 -12.11 8.88
N ALA A 212 17.51 -12.44 10.18
CA ALA A 212 18.24 -13.61 10.65
C ALA A 212 17.55 -14.95 10.32
N ASN A 213 16.21 -14.95 10.24
CA ASN A 213 15.45 -16.21 10.14
C ASN A 213 14.78 -16.44 8.80
N ALA A 214 14.52 -15.41 7.99
CA ALA A 214 13.91 -15.59 6.68
C ALA A 214 14.69 -16.60 5.82
N PRO A 215 14.04 -17.47 5.04
CA PRO A 215 14.71 -18.42 4.14
C PRO A 215 15.81 -17.80 3.29
N LEU A 216 15.60 -16.59 2.76
CA LEU A 216 16.61 -15.89 1.96
C LEU A 216 17.64 -15.10 2.78
N ARG A 217 17.54 -15.10 4.13
CA ARG A 217 18.48 -14.40 5.04
C ARG A 217 18.61 -12.90 4.82
N HIS A 218 17.59 -12.27 4.26
CA HIS A 218 17.49 -10.82 4.14
C HIS A 218 16.03 -10.38 4.24
N ASN A 219 15.79 -9.11 4.50
CA ASN A 219 14.46 -8.51 4.45
C ASN A 219 14.06 -8.16 3.02
N ALA A 220 12.74 -7.95 2.80
CA ALA A 220 12.25 -7.40 1.55
C ALA A 220 12.86 -6.02 1.26
N THR A 221 13.03 -5.70 -0.02
CA THR A 221 13.52 -4.40 -0.49
C THR A 221 12.42 -3.63 -1.21
N LEU A 222 12.59 -2.32 -1.36
CA LEU A 222 11.65 -1.49 -2.13
C LEU A 222 11.57 -1.93 -3.59
N GLU A 223 12.70 -2.36 -4.15
CA GLU A 223 12.81 -2.86 -5.53
C GLU A 223 12.00 -4.16 -5.72
N ALA A 224 12.08 -5.09 -4.77
CA ALA A 224 11.31 -6.35 -4.84
C ALA A 224 9.80 -6.10 -4.74
N ILE A 225 9.39 -5.15 -3.89
CA ILE A 225 7.98 -4.75 -3.78
C ILE A 225 7.53 -4.01 -5.04
N GLY A 226 8.36 -3.11 -5.57
CA GLY A 226 8.11 -2.41 -6.83
C GLY A 226 7.96 -3.37 -8.02
N GLY A 227 8.85 -4.36 -8.14
CA GLY A 227 8.75 -5.40 -9.17
C GLY A 227 7.46 -6.23 -9.05
N THR A 228 7.03 -6.54 -7.81
CA THR A 228 5.75 -7.22 -7.57
C THR A 228 4.57 -6.34 -7.99
N ALA A 229 4.62 -5.03 -7.72
CA ALA A 229 3.59 -4.09 -8.16
C ALA A 229 3.52 -3.98 -9.69
N VAL A 230 4.67 -3.93 -10.37
CA VAL A 230 4.74 -3.96 -11.85
C VAL A 230 4.15 -5.27 -12.41
N TYR A 231 4.50 -6.43 -11.83
CA TYR A 231 3.87 -7.70 -12.21
C TYR A 231 2.36 -7.63 -12.11
N LEU A 232 1.83 -7.21 -10.96
CA LEU A 232 0.38 -7.13 -10.73
C LEU A 232 -0.30 -6.08 -11.62
N ALA A 233 0.40 -4.99 -12.00
CA ALA A 233 -0.14 -3.91 -12.81
C ALA A 233 -0.07 -4.19 -14.31
N SER A 234 0.88 -5.01 -14.74
CA SER A 234 1.09 -5.35 -16.15
C SER A 234 0.21 -6.51 -16.62
N ASP A 235 0.30 -6.83 -17.91
CA ASP A 235 -0.38 -7.96 -18.55
C ASP A 235 0.08 -9.33 -18.00
N TYR A 236 1.28 -9.40 -17.40
CA TYR A 236 1.72 -10.62 -16.70
C TYR A 236 0.84 -10.97 -15.50
N GLY A 237 0.19 -9.99 -14.88
CA GLY A 237 -0.78 -10.18 -13.80
C GLY A 237 -2.24 -10.32 -14.26
N ALA A 238 -2.53 -10.48 -15.55
CA ALA A 238 -3.89 -10.42 -16.12
C ALA A 238 -4.90 -11.38 -15.48
N CYS A 239 -4.45 -12.52 -14.97
CA CYS A 239 -5.30 -13.51 -14.29
C CYS A 239 -5.13 -13.50 -12.75
N THR A 240 -4.53 -12.44 -12.17
CA THR A 240 -4.30 -12.32 -10.73
C THR A 240 -5.20 -11.23 -10.15
N THR A 241 -6.22 -11.63 -9.38
CA THR A 241 -7.13 -10.73 -8.66
C THR A 241 -7.62 -11.38 -7.38
N GLY A 242 -7.92 -10.58 -6.36
CA GLY A 242 -8.34 -11.06 -5.03
C GLY A 242 -7.20 -11.62 -4.17
N GLU A 243 -5.95 -11.50 -4.62
CA GLU A 243 -4.79 -12.13 -4.01
C GLU A 243 -4.05 -11.21 -3.03
N ILE A 244 -3.43 -11.86 -2.04
CA ILE A 244 -2.51 -11.24 -1.08
C ILE A 244 -1.12 -11.79 -1.36
N ILE A 245 -0.31 -11.04 -2.10
CA ILE A 245 1.03 -11.48 -2.49
C ILE A 245 2.03 -11.14 -1.39
N THR A 246 2.61 -12.15 -0.77
CA THR A 246 3.62 -11.97 0.28
C THR A 246 5.01 -11.77 -0.32
N VAL A 247 5.67 -10.69 0.10
CA VAL A 247 7.05 -10.31 -0.30
C VAL A 247 7.88 -10.10 0.97
N ASP A 248 8.35 -11.18 1.59
CA ASP A 248 9.01 -11.17 2.91
C ASP A 248 10.23 -12.10 3.00
N SER A 249 10.82 -12.45 1.87
CA SER A 249 11.95 -13.39 1.78
C SER A 249 11.63 -14.78 2.32
N GLY A 250 10.33 -15.15 2.31
CA GLY A 250 9.84 -16.45 2.77
C GLY A 250 9.63 -16.56 4.29
N PHE A 251 9.75 -15.46 5.04
CA PHE A 251 9.60 -15.50 6.50
C PHE A 251 8.23 -16.04 6.94
N HIS A 252 7.18 -15.78 6.17
CA HIS A 252 5.81 -16.19 6.50
C HIS A 252 5.60 -17.72 6.53
N VAL A 253 6.45 -18.54 5.89
CA VAL A 253 6.30 -20.01 5.85
C VAL A 253 6.89 -20.69 7.07
N LEU A 254 7.61 -19.95 7.92
CA LEU A 254 8.32 -20.52 9.05
C LEU A 254 7.37 -20.79 10.23
N GLY A 255 7.44 -21.99 10.79
CA GLY A 255 6.83 -22.33 12.07
C GLY A 255 7.72 -22.02 13.29
N MET A 256 9.05 -21.98 13.07
CA MET A 256 10.07 -21.78 14.11
C MET A 256 11.24 -20.97 13.55
N PRO A 257 12.04 -20.31 14.39
CA PRO A 257 13.31 -19.73 13.96
C PRO A 257 14.22 -20.76 13.29
N GLN A 258 15.22 -20.31 12.56
CA GLN A 258 16.25 -21.18 12.02
C GLN A 258 17.04 -21.84 13.15
N SER A 259 17.56 -23.04 12.91
CA SER A 259 18.24 -23.85 13.93
C SER A 259 19.41 -23.13 14.62
N GLU A 260 20.11 -22.29 13.88
CA GLU A 260 21.20 -21.46 14.40
C GLU A 260 20.74 -20.30 15.29
N ASN A 261 19.43 -20.04 15.37
CA ASN A 261 18.79 -18.97 16.15
C ASN A 261 17.83 -19.52 17.25
N LEU A 262 17.82 -20.84 17.45
CA LEU A 262 17.18 -21.50 18.59
C LEU A 262 18.12 -21.51 19.79
#